data_ba556ec7191ee45ad0e48c7de7d9dd04
#
_entry.id   ba556ec7191ee45ad0e48c7de7d9dd04
#
_cell.length_a   1.000
_cell.length_b   1.000
_cell.length_c   1.000
_cell.angle_alpha   90.00
_cell.angle_beta   90.00
_cell.angle_gamma   90.00
#
_symmetry.space_group_name_H-M   'P 1'
#
loop_
_entity.id
_entity.type
_entity.pdbx_description
1 polymer ?
#
loop_
_entity_poly.entity_id
_entity_poly.type
_entity_poly.pdbx_seq_one_letter_code
_entity_poly.pdbx_strand_id
1 'polypeptide(L)'
;MSKTAAGLVAFAKSKLGTPYIYGAKGTVMSLSQIRALRKQYGSNCVWTSDDSKAGKVCVDCSGLISWYTGTIRGSGQYKSTAVEVLPISQRTNAHIGWAVWMKGHIGIYLGNDQYIAADGSAYGVRIAKLSQ
;
A
#
# COMPACT_ATOMS: atom_id res chain seq x y z
N MET A 1 -4.89 8.96 -20.31
CA MET A 1 -5.79 9.40 -19.21
C MET A 1 -4.93 9.79 -18.01
N SER A 2 -5.17 10.95 -17.45
CA SER A 2 -4.38 11.41 -16.30
C SER A 2 -4.82 10.72 -15.02
N LYS A 3 -3.85 10.48 -14.13
CA LYS A 3 -4.09 9.90 -12.80
C LYS A 3 -4.39 11.03 -11.82
N THR A 4 -5.42 10.85 -11.01
CA THR A 4 -5.88 11.88 -10.07
C THR A 4 -5.95 11.33 -8.65
N ALA A 5 -5.99 12.23 -7.66
CA ALA A 5 -6.19 11.86 -6.26
C ALA A 5 -7.54 11.15 -6.07
N ALA A 6 -8.60 11.67 -6.68
CA ALA A 6 -9.92 11.04 -6.61
C ALA A 6 -9.93 9.66 -7.25
N GLY A 7 -9.23 9.50 -8.38
CA GLY A 7 -9.09 8.22 -9.05
C GLY A 7 -8.31 7.21 -8.19
N LEU A 8 -7.27 7.65 -7.52
CA LEU A 8 -6.48 6.80 -6.62
C LEU A 8 -7.36 6.30 -5.45
N VAL A 9 -8.15 7.17 -4.85
CA VAL A 9 -9.07 6.79 -3.77
C VAL A 9 -10.07 5.75 -4.25
N ALA A 10 -10.70 5.98 -5.40
CA ALA A 10 -11.69 5.05 -5.97
C ALA A 10 -11.04 3.70 -6.29
N PHE A 11 -9.84 3.71 -6.90
CA PHE A 11 -9.10 2.50 -7.21
C PHE A 11 -8.79 1.69 -5.94
N ALA A 12 -8.22 2.36 -4.92
CA ALA A 12 -7.85 1.70 -3.67
C ALA A 12 -9.09 1.07 -3.00
N LYS A 13 -10.21 1.78 -2.98
CA LYS A 13 -11.46 1.25 -2.42
C LYS A 13 -11.94 0.00 -3.18
N SER A 14 -11.74 -0.05 -4.50
CA SER A 14 -12.08 -1.22 -5.30
C SER A 14 -11.21 -2.43 -4.98
N LYS A 15 -10.09 -2.24 -4.30
CA LYS A 15 -9.12 -3.28 -3.95
C LYS A 15 -9.18 -3.68 -2.47
N LEU A 16 -10.17 -3.21 -1.72
CA LEU A 16 -10.36 -3.63 -0.32
C LEU A 16 -10.38 -5.16 -0.23
N GLY A 17 -9.67 -5.70 0.74
CA GLY A 17 -9.56 -7.15 0.95
C GLY A 17 -8.44 -7.82 0.14
N THR A 18 -7.75 -7.11 -0.74
CA THR A 18 -6.61 -7.69 -1.47
C THR A 18 -5.54 -8.13 -0.48
N PRO A 19 -5.02 -9.38 -0.59
CA PRO A 19 -4.00 -9.88 0.33
C PRO A 19 -2.72 -9.08 0.27
N TYR A 20 -2.05 -8.96 1.41
CA TYR A 20 -0.75 -8.31 1.53
C TYR A 20 0.38 -9.36 1.46
N ILE A 21 1.38 -9.08 0.62
CA ILE A 21 2.69 -9.74 0.69
C ILE A 21 3.75 -8.66 0.49
N TYR A 22 4.74 -8.61 1.39
CA TYR A 22 5.86 -7.67 1.29
C TYR A 22 6.57 -7.85 -0.06
N GLY A 23 6.71 -6.78 -0.81
CA GLY A 23 7.32 -6.79 -2.14
C GLY A 23 6.37 -7.02 -3.30
N ALA A 24 5.09 -7.37 -3.05
CA ALA A 24 4.10 -7.58 -4.10
C ALA A 24 3.55 -6.25 -4.63
N LYS A 25 3.28 -6.19 -5.93
CA LYS A 25 2.92 -4.94 -6.64
C LYS A 25 1.63 -5.04 -7.44
N GLY A 26 0.68 -5.88 -7.01
CA GLY A 26 -0.60 -5.98 -7.68
C GLY A 26 -0.68 -7.07 -8.75
N THR A 27 0.15 -8.10 -8.64
CA THR A 27 0.16 -9.23 -9.56
C THR A 27 -0.18 -10.52 -8.83
N VAL A 28 -0.59 -11.54 -9.61
CA VAL A 28 -0.78 -12.89 -9.07
C VAL A 28 0.57 -13.42 -8.58
N MET A 29 0.60 -13.89 -7.33
CA MET A 29 1.82 -14.41 -6.72
C MET A 29 1.78 -15.94 -6.70
N SER A 30 2.79 -16.56 -7.33
CA SER A 30 2.99 -18.01 -7.20
C SER A 30 3.67 -18.34 -5.88
N LEU A 31 3.56 -19.61 -5.46
CA LEU A 31 4.25 -20.04 -4.23
C LEU A 31 5.76 -19.84 -4.34
N SER A 32 6.35 -20.11 -5.52
CA SER A 32 7.78 -19.91 -5.74
C SER A 32 8.19 -18.46 -5.64
N GLN A 33 7.34 -17.52 -6.11
CA GLN A 33 7.59 -16.09 -5.97
C GLN A 33 7.52 -15.65 -4.50
N ILE A 34 6.55 -16.16 -3.75
CA ILE A 34 6.40 -15.85 -2.32
C ILE A 34 7.64 -16.32 -1.57
N ARG A 35 8.09 -17.54 -1.84
CA ARG A 35 9.29 -18.10 -1.21
C ARG A 35 10.56 -17.34 -1.60
N ALA A 36 10.64 -16.87 -2.85
CA ALA A 36 11.77 -16.05 -3.30
C ALA A 36 11.82 -14.72 -2.55
N LEU A 37 10.67 -14.07 -2.34
CA LEU A 37 10.59 -12.83 -1.55
C LEU A 37 11.00 -13.08 -0.09
N ARG A 38 10.59 -14.21 0.47
CA ARG A 38 11.00 -14.58 1.85
C ARG A 38 12.51 -14.78 1.95
N LYS A 39 13.10 -15.41 0.96
CA LYS A 39 14.56 -15.59 0.90
C LYS A 39 15.28 -14.26 0.82
N GLN A 40 14.74 -13.31 0.06
CA GLN A 40 15.32 -11.98 -0.14
C GLN A 40 15.18 -11.08 1.08
N TYR A 41 14.01 -11.05 1.73
CA TYR A 41 13.67 -10.09 2.78
C TYR A 41 13.56 -10.70 4.18
N GLY A 42 13.48 -12.01 4.29
CA GLY A 42 13.38 -12.71 5.56
C GLY A 42 11.94 -13.01 5.98
N SER A 43 11.80 -13.95 6.92
CA SER A 43 10.50 -14.41 7.40
C SER A 43 9.78 -13.37 8.27
N ASN A 44 10.51 -12.34 8.76
CA ASN A 44 9.88 -11.23 9.47
C ASN A 44 9.08 -10.32 8.53
N CYS A 45 9.48 -10.21 7.28
CA CYS A 45 8.78 -9.42 6.27
C CYS A 45 7.77 -10.26 5.49
N VAL A 46 8.13 -11.47 5.12
CA VAL A 46 7.26 -12.41 4.38
C VAL A 46 6.99 -13.60 5.29
N TRP A 47 5.85 -13.60 5.96
CA TRP A 47 5.51 -14.62 6.94
C TRP A 47 5.31 -15.98 6.27
N THR A 48 5.54 -17.06 7.01
CA THR A 48 5.26 -18.40 6.50
C THR A 48 3.79 -18.59 6.14
N SER A 49 2.88 -17.93 6.87
CA SER A 49 1.44 -17.94 6.56
C SER A 49 1.10 -17.27 5.23
N ASP A 50 1.98 -16.46 4.66
CA ASP A 50 1.77 -15.85 3.35
C ASP A 50 1.73 -16.89 2.22
N ASP A 51 2.24 -18.10 2.45
CA ASP A 51 2.17 -19.19 1.46
C ASP A 51 0.72 -19.53 1.06
N SER A 52 -0.24 -19.31 1.95
CA SER A 52 -1.67 -19.55 1.66
C SER A 52 -2.24 -18.57 0.63
N LYS A 53 -1.53 -17.50 0.32
CA LYS A 53 -1.93 -16.48 -0.66
C LYS A 53 -1.50 -16.82 -2.08
N ALA A 54 -0.82 -17.94 -2.28
CA ALA A 54 -0.40 -18.38 -3.62
C ALA A 54 -1.62 -18.49 -4.56
N GLY A 55 -1.45 -18.01 -5.79
CA GLY A 55 -2.52 -17.95 -6.79
C GLY A 55 -3.42 -16.74 -6.71
N LYS A 56 -3.20 -15.86 -5.73
CA LYS A 56 -3.99 -14.64 -5.56
C LYS A 56 -3.18 -13.40 -5.97
N VAL A 57 -3.88 -12.36 -6.40
CA VAL A 57 -3.27 -11.04 -6.57
C VAL A 57 -2.93 -10.49 -5.19
N CYS A 58 -1.68 -10.06 -5.02
CA CYS A 58 -1.20 -9.52 -3.75
C CYS A 58 -0.53 -8.18 -3.97
N VAL A 59 -0.43 -7.40 -2.88
CA VAL A 59 0.10 -6.04 -2.94
C VAL A 59 0.73 -5.68 -1.60
N ASP A 60 1.78 -4.86 -1.62
CA ASP A 60 2.31 -4.22 -0.41
C ASP A 60 1.83 -2.76 -0.32
N CYS A 61 2.30 -2.01 0.68
CA CYS A 61 1.79 -0.67 0.95
C CYS A 61 2.02 0.29 -0.23
N SER A 62 3.24 0.37 -0.74
CA SER A 62 3.57 1.20 -1.90
C SER A 62 3.04 0.59 -3.20
N GLY A 63 2.91 -0.73 -3.24
CA GLY A 63 2.38 -1.46 -4.39
C GLY A 63 0.94 -1.09 -4.73
N LEU A 64 0.12 -0.79 -3.71
CA LEU A 64 -1.25 -0.34 -3.94
C LEU A 64 -1.28 0.96 -4.77
N ILE A 65 -0.40 1.91 -4.43
CA ILE A 65 -0.29 3.16 -5.16
C ILE A 65 0.33 2.92 -6.54
N SER A 66 1.40 2.13 -6.61
CA SER A 66 2.09 1.82 -7.87
C SER A 66 1.19 1.09 -8.85
N TRP A 67 0.30 0.25 -8.37
CA TRP A 67 -0.69 -0.46 -9.20
C TRP A 67 -1.57 0.53 -9.96
N TYR A 68 -2.01 1.60 -9.29
CA TYR A 68 -2.82 2.64 -9.94
C TYR A 68 -1.99 3.52 -10.86
N THR A 69 -0.83 4.00 -10.41
CA THR A 69 -0.03 4.98 -11.15
C THR A 69 0.71 4.39 -12.34
N GLY A 70 0.98 3.08 -12.32
CA GLY A 70 1.79 2.40 -13.32
C GLY A 70 3.29 2.59 -13.14
N THR A 71 3.72 3.30 -12.11
CA THR A 71 5.15 3.51 -11.80
C THR A 71 5.48 2.83 -10.49
N ILE A 72 6.41 1.88 -10.51
CA ILE A 72 6.79 1.13 -9.31
C ILE A 72 7.77 1.96 -8.49
N ARG A 73 7.38 2.29 -7.25
CA ARG A 73 8.20 3.00 -6.27
C ARG A 73 7.96 2.40 -4.89
N GLY A 74 9.01 2.38 -4.05
CA GLY A 74 8.87 2.06 -2.64
C GLY A 74 8.34 3.25 -1.85
N SER A 75 7.95 3.03 -0.59
CA SER A 75 7.39 4.08 0.26
C SER A 75 8.34 5.26 0.44
N GLY A 76 9.64 4.99 0.61
CA GLY A 76 10.65 6.04 0.72
C GLY A 76 10.80 6.86 -0.55
N GLN A 77 10.69 6.23 -1.72
CA GLN A 77 10.77 6.92 -3.01
C GLN A 77 9.56 7.83 -3.23
N TYR A 78 8.37 7.43 -2.79
CA TYR A 78 7.20 8.29 -2.90
C TYR A 78 7.37 9.56 -2.07
N LYS A 79 7.95 9.45 -0.87
CA LYS A 79 8.25 10.65 -0.07
C LYS A 79 9.32 11.51 -0.72
N SER A 80 10.41 10.92 -1.18
CA SER A 80 11.53 11.69 -1.75
C SER A 80 11.20 12.38 -3.07
N THR A 81 10.20 11.89 -3.80
CA THR A 81 9.75 12.47 -5.07
C THR A 81 8.48 13.28 -4.94
N ALA A 82 7.94 13.45 -3.74
CA ALA A 82 6.71 14.19 -3.53
C ALA A 82 6.90 15.67 -3.88
N VAL A 83 5.88 16.24 -4.53
CA VAL A 83 5.88 17.67 -4.88
C VAL A 83 5.73 18.53 -3.63
N GLU A 84 4.97 18.06 -2.65
CA GLU A 84 4.73 18.75 -1.41
C GLU A 84 4.65 17.75 -0.26
N VAL A 85 5.25 18.09 0.89
CA VAL A 85 5.20 17.31 2.11
C VAL A 85 4.78 18.20 3.26
N LEU A 86 3.74 17.81 3.98
CA LEU A 86 3.20 18.55 5.12
C LEU A 86 3.25 17.68 6.38
N PRO A 87 3.39 18.27 7.57
CA PRO A 87 3.22 17.53 8.81
C PRO A 87 1.82 16.90 8.88
N ILE A 88 1.73 15.68 9.41
CA ILE A 88 0.46 14.96 9.50
C ILE A 88 -0.59 15.74 10.33
N SER A 89 -0.13 16.54 11.29
CA SER A 89 -1.01 17.38 12.11
C SER A 89 -1.76 18.46 11.31
N GLN A 90 -1.28 18.78 10.12
CA GLN A 90 -1.91 19.77 9.23
C GLN A 90 -2.90 19.17 8.24
N ARG A 91 -3.19 17.87 8.34
CA ARG A 91 -4.12 17.23 7.42
C ARG A 91 -5.52 17.80 7.53
N THR A 92 -6.17 17.96 6.39
CA THR A 92 -7.57 18.39 6.28
C THR A 92 -8.26 17.57 5.19
N ASN A 93 -9.57 17.74 5.05
CA ASN A 93 -10.30 17.06 3.96
C ASN A 93 -9.89 17.54 2.57
N ALA A 94 -9.19 18.66 2.44
CA ALA A 94 -8.58 19.09 1.18
C ALA A 94 -7.45 18.14 0.74
N HIS A 95 -6.91 17.35 1.65
CA HIS A 95 -5.81 16.41 1.37
C HIS A 95 -6.29 15.00 1.07
N ILE A 96 -7.58 14.77 0.83
CA ILE A 96 -8.09 13.44 0.44
C ILE A 96 -7.41 13.00 -0.86
N GLY A 97 -6.86 11.78 -0.84
CA GLY A 97 -6.09 11.23 -1.96
C GLY A 97 -4.60 11.51 -1.88
N TRP A 98 -4.15 12.32 -0.93
CA TRP A 98 -2.73 12.46 -0.64
C TRP A 98 -2.21 11.22 0.07
N ALA A 99 -0.92 10.94 -0.11
CA ALA A 99 -0.28 9.86 0.65
C ALA A 99 -0.11 10.27 2.10
N VAL A 100 -0.37 9.34 3.02
CA VAL A 100 0.05 9.44 4.43
C VAL A 100 1.23 8.52 4.60
N TRP A 101 2.30 9.01 5.23
CA TRP A 101 3.59 8.34 5.23
C TRP A 101 4.19 8.26 6.62
N MET A 102 4.79 7.10 6.89
CA MET A 102 5.72 6.93 8.00
C MET A 102 6.87 6.05 7.51
N LYS A 103 7.98 6.04 8.24
CA LYS A 103 9.14 5.25 7.80
C LYS A 103 8.73 3.79 7.60
N GLY A 104 8.93 3.31 6.37
CA GLY A 104 8.63 1.93 5.99
C GLY A 104 7.17 1.66 5.65
N HIS A 105 6.30 2.66 5.64
CA HIS A 105 4.88 2.47 5.34
C HIS A 105 4.24 3.67 4.69
N ILE A 106 3.25 3.43 3.82
CA ILE A 106 2.52 4.49 3.11
C ILE A 106 1.06 4.05 2.92
N GLY A 107 0.16 5.01 3.00
CA GLY A 107 -1.25 4.80 2.71
C GLY A 107 -1.82 6.00 1.97
N ILE A 108 -3.13 6.02 1.81
CA ILE A 108 -3.84 7.07 1.08
C ILE A 108 -4.88 7.69 2.04
N TYR A 109 -4.82 9.01 2.21
CA TYR A 109 -5.73 9.70 3.11
C TYR A 109 -7.15 9.76 2.54
N LEU A 110 -8.14 9.42 3.37
CA LEU A 110 -9.56 9.43 3.00
C LEU A 110 -10.35 10.57 3.63
N GLY A 111 -9.70 11.42 4.43
CA GLY A 111 -10.41 12.43 5.23
C GLY A 111 -10.93 11.84 6.54
N ASN A 112 -11.38 12.71 7.44
CA ASN A 112 -11.99 12.31 8.73
C ASN A 112 -11.12 11.34 9.54
N ASP A 113 -9.80 11.57 9.53
CA ASP A 113 -8.81 10.77 10.27
C ASP A 113 -8.68 9.32 9.76
N GLN A 114 -9.17 9.03 8.56
CA GLN A 114 -9.11 7.67 7.97
C GLN A 114 -8.10 7.59 6.84
N TYR A 115 -7.53 6.40 6.67
CA TYR A 115 -6.68 6.08 5.52
C TYR A 115 -7.04 4.70 4.98
N ILE A 116 -6.67 4.45 3.72
CA ILE A 116 -6.71 3.14 3.11
C ILE A 116 -5.29 2.72 2.72
N ALA A 117 -4.91 1.50 3.07
CA ALA A 117 -3.57 1.00 2.78
C ALA A 117 -3.55 -0.52 2.81
N ALA A 118 -2.53 -1.10 2.15
CA ALA A 118 -2.16 -2.49 2.35
C ALA A 118 -1.34 -2.55 3.65
N ASP A 119 -1.97 -2.97 4.74
CA ASP A 119 -1.51 -2.72 6.12
C ASP A 119 -0.75 -3.90 6.74
N GLY A 120 -0.31 -4.84 5.94
CA GLY A 120 0.50 -5.96 6.41
C GLY A 120 -0.17 -7.31 6.20
N SER A 121 0.60 -8.37 6.47
CA SER A 121 0.18 -9.75 6.18
C SER A 121 -1.11 -10.16 6.88
N ALA A 122 -1.39 -9.61 8.07
CA ALA A 122 -2.58 -9.94 8.83
C ALA A 122 -3.85 -9.24 8.31
N TYR A 123 -3.71 -8.15 7.58
CA TYR A 123 -4.84 -7.27 7.27
C TYR A 123 -5.16 -7.15 5.77
N GLY A 124 -4.16 -7.18 4.89
CA GLY A 124 -4.38 -6.83 3.49
C GLY A 124 -4.76 -5.36 3.32
N VAL A 125 -5.46 -5.04 2.25
CA VAL A 125 -5.95 -3.68 1.98
C VAL A 125 -7.16 -3.41 2.85
N ARG A 126 -7.06 -2.38 3.70
CA ARG A 126 -8.12 -2.01 4.65
C ARG A 126 -8.21 -0.51 4.84
N ILE A 127 -9.34 -0.07 5.40
CA ILE A 127 -9.53 1.29 5.91
C ILE A 127 -9.34 1.27 7.42
N ALA A 128 -8.56 2.21 7.95
CA ALA A 128 -8.32 2.36 9.38
C ALA A 128 -8.18 3.83 9.74
N LYS A 129 -8.12 4.11 11.05
CA LYS A 129 -7.94 5.49 11.55
C LYS A 129 -6.47 5.76 11.80
N LEU A 130 -6.04 7.00 11.49
CA LEU A 130 -4.66 7.44 11.74
C LEU A 130 -4.35 7.52 13.23
N SER A 131 -5.34 7.80 14.05
CA SER A 131 -5.17 7.96 15.50
C SER A 131 -5.12 6.65 16.28
N GLN A 132 -5.14 5.53 15.62
CA GLN A 132 -4.98 4.22 16.27
C GLN A 132 -3.54 3.91 16.62
#